data_6e437f861dac1b1987622638f4d1243c
#
_entry.id   6e437f861dac1b1987622638f4d1243c
#
_cell.length_a   1.000
_cell.length_b   1.000
_cell.length_c   1.000
_cell.angle_alpha   90.00
_cell.angle_beta   90.00
_cell.angle_gamma   90.00
#
_symmetry.space_group_name_H-M   'P 1'
#
loop_
_entity.id
_entity.type
_entity.pdbx_description
1 polymer ?
#
loop_
_entity_poly.entity_id
_entity_poly.type
_entity_poly.pdbx_seq_one_letter_code
_entity_poly.pdbx_strand_id
1 'polypeptide(L)'
;MKSGLTIVEMAQQIERQSKLKQDYLLDTRRLQVEPFGSQLYLHTFDDHDDPLVEPLEINQIAHRQIGTHLKIPAAYYDRMLSDYPELLAENVNSWFQREPTQRMVRTLDGTVRAFL
;
A
#
# COMPACT_ATOMS: atom_id res chain seq x y z
N MET A 1 31.65 14.20 -14.73
CA MET A 1 31.09 13.66 -14.19
C MET A 1 31.41 13.66 -13.02
N LYS A 2 31.16 13.82 -12.68
CA LYS A 2 31.45 13.66 -11.74
C LYS A 2 31.41 12.65 -11.44
N SER A 3 31.57 12.56 -11.68
CA SER A 3 31.53 11.69 -11.44
C SER A 3 32.11 11.19 -10.43
N GLY A 4 32.12 11.01 -9.77
CA GLY A 4 32.71 10.65 -8.57
C GLY A 4 32.25 9.39 -7.88
N LEU A 5 31.37 8.63 -8.50
CA LEU A 5 30.94 7.39 -7.92
C LEU A 5 31.89 6.26 -8.26
N THR A 6 32.32 5.51 -7.24
CA THR A 6 33.05 4.27 -7.44
C THR A 6 32.11 3.14 -7.88
N ILE A 7 32.68 2.05 -8.35
CA ILE A 7 31.88 0.85 -8.70
C ILE A 7 31.11 0.35 -7.49
N VAL A 8 31.71 0.38 -6.29
CA VAL A 8 31.07 -0.04 -5.06
C VAL A 8 29.89 0.87 -4.73
N GLU A 9 30.07 2.18 -4.84
CA GLU A 9 29.00 3.14 -4.58
C GLU A 9 27.87 2.99 -5.57
N MET A 10 28.17 2.76 -6.85
CA MET A 10 27.15 2.51 -7.86
C MET A 10 26.37 1.24 -7.56
N ALA A 11 27.07 0.17 -7.16
CA ALA A 11 26.42 -1.09 -6.79
C ALA A 11 25.51 -0.90 -5.57
N GLN A 12 25.95 -0.13 -4.58
CA GLN A 12 25.14 0.18 -3.41
C GLN A 12 23.90 0.99 -3.76
N GLN A 13 23.99 1.94 -4.68
CA GLN A 13 22.86 2.72 -5.16
C GLN A 13 21.83 1.83 -5.88
N ILE A 14 22.29 0.95 -6.74
CA ILE A 14 21.42 0.03 -7.46
C ILE A 14 20.71 -0.88 -6.47
N GLU A 15 21.43 -1.41 -5.50
CA GLU A 15 20.84 -2.26 -4.47
C GLU A 15 19.78 -1.51 -3.65
N ARG A 16 20.09 -0.28 -3.25
CA ARG A 16 19.16 0.56 -2.49
C ARG A 16 17.90 0.88 -3.30
N GLN A 17 18.06 1.25 -4.57
CA GLN A 17 16.92 1.53 -5.43
C GLN A 17 16.06 0.29 -5.63
N SER A 18 16.68 -0.87 -5.77
CA SER A 18 15.96 -2.13 -5.88
C SER A 18 15.14 -2.42 -4.64
N LYS A 19 15.66 -2.09 -3.44
CA LYS A 19 14.93 -2.27 -2.19
C LYS A 19 13.79 -1.28 -2.00
N LEU A 20 13.89 -0.09 -2.60
CA LEU A 20 12.83 0.91 -2.52
C LEU A 20 11.60 0.50 -3.32
N LYS A 21 11.78 -0.30 -4.37
CA LYS A 21 10.69 -0.81 -5.21
C LYS A 21 10.43 -2.25 -4.80
N GLN A 22 9.26 -2.49 -4.22
CA GLN A 22 8.87 -3.82 -3.77
C GLN A 22 7.48 -4.15 -4.23
N ASP A 23 7.31 -5.40 -4.68
CA ASP A 23 5.99 -5.94 -5.01
C ASP A 23 5.71 -7.07 -4.03
N TYR A 24 4.49 -7.04 -3.45
CA TYR A 24 4.04 -8.08 -2.53
C TYR A 24 2.78 -8.73 -3.10
N LEU A 25 2.79 -10.05 -3.18
CA LEU A 25 1.59 -10.80 -3.54
C LEU A 25 0.99 -11.33 -2.25
N LEU A 26 -0.13 -10.75 -1.85
CA LEU A 26 -0.71 -11.02 -0.54
C LEU A 26 -2.21 -11.28 -0.63
N ASP A 27 -2.69 -12.18 0.23
CA ASP A 27 -4.11 -12.34 0.48
C ASP A 27 -4.61 -11.10 1.21
N THR A 28 -5.79 -10.58 0.84
CA THR A 28 -6.34 -9.36 1.46
C THR A 28 -6.60 -9.51 2.95
N ARG A 29 -6.72 -10.75 3.47
CA ARG A 29 -6.82 -10.98 4.91
C ARG A 29 -5.56 -10.59 5.67
N ARG A 30 -4.44 -10.43 4.97
CA ARG A 30 -3.16 -9.98 5.54
C ARG A 30 -2.93 -8.50 5.36
N LEU A 31 -3.95 -7.79 4.94
CA LEU A 31 -3.92 -6.35 4.72
C LEU A 31 -4.92 -5.68 5.65
N GLN A 32 -4.53 -4.53 6.19
CA GLN A 32 -5.39 -3.71 7.01
C GLN A 32 -5.08 -2.25 6.72
N VAL A 33 -6.12 -1.44 6.52
CA VAL A 33 -5.92 0.00 6.38
C VAL A 33 -6.25 0.70 7.69
N GLU A 34 -5.50 1.76 7.98
CA GLU A 34 -5.66 2.52 9.21
C GLU A 34 -5.50 4.00 8.90
N PRO A 35 -6.40 4.86 9.39
CA PRO A 35 -6.24 6.29 9.20
C PRO A 35 -5.19 6.85 10.15
N PHE A 36 -4.40 7.79 9.64
CA PHE A 36 -3.49 8.58 10.44
C PHE A 36 -3.54 10.01 9.91
N GLY A 37 -4.12 10.90 10.66
CA GLY A 37 -4.42 12.25 10.18
C GLY A 37 -5.44 12.19 9.05
N SER A 38 -5.13 12.81 7.92
CA SER A 38 -5.99 12.83 6.72
C SER A 38 -5.63 11.74 5.72
N GLN A 39 -4.69 10.85 6.06
CA GLN A 39 -4.19 9.81 5.17
C GLN A 39 -4.58 8.43 5.66
N LEU A 40 -4.70 7.49 4.73
CA LEU A 40 -4.81 6.08 5.05
C LEU A 40 -3.48 5.38 4.80
N TYR A 41 -3.12 4.50 5.71
CA TYR A 41 -1.92 3.68 5.63
C TYR A 41 -2.31 2.22 5.51
N LEU A 42 -1.52 1.48 4.75
CA LEU A 42 -1.70 0.04 4.59
C LEU A 42 -0.71 -0.70 5.48
N HIS A 43 -1.24 -1.56 6.35
CA HIS A 43 -0.46 -2.51 7.12
C HIS A 43 -0.46 -3.85 6.41
N THR A 44 0.70 -4.47 6.33
CA THR A 44 0.89 -5.79 5.72
C THR A 44 1.41 -6.77 6.75
N PHE A 45 0.92 -8.00 6.70
CA PHE A 45 1.26 -9.02 7.70
C PHE A 45 1.70 -10.31 7.03
N ASP A 46 2.58 -11.04 7.70
CA ASP A 46 3.00 -12.37 7.27
C ASP A 46 2.05 -13.45 7.82
N ASP A 47 2.42 -14.72 7.61
CA ASP A 47 1.62 -15.87 8.05
C ASP A 47 1.47 -15.96 9.57
N HIS A 48 2.31 -15.29 10.33
CA HIS A 48 2.30 -15.28 11.79
C HIS A 48 1.70 -14.01 12.37
N ASP A 49 1.02 -13.21 11.53
CA ASP A 49 0.45 -11.91 11.90
C ASP A 49 1.49 -10.88 12.34
N ASP A 50 2.73 -11.07 11.93
CA ASP A 50 3.79 -10.10 12.16
C ASP A 50 3.87 -9.11 10.98
N PRO A 51 4.15 -7.82 11.23
CA PRO A 51 4.29 -6.86 10.15
C PRO A 51 5.41 -7.25 9.19
N LEU A 52 5.11 -7.22 7.88
CA LEU A 52 6.13 -7.43 6.84
C LEU A 52 7.03 -6.23 6.69
N VAL A 53 6.43 -5.05 6.69
CA VAL A 53 7.14 -3.77 6.55
C VAL A 53 6.42 -2.75 7.42
N GLU A 54 7.00 -1.58 7.55
CA GLU A 54 6.34 -0.47 8.23
C GLU A 54 5.09 -0.04 7.46
N PRO A 55 4.13 0.64 8.12
CA PRO A 55 2.92 1.11 7.44
C PRO A 55 3.24 1.91 6.19
N LEU A 56 2.47 1.66 5.13
CA LEU A 56 2.69 2.25 3.81
C LEU A 56 1.61 3.26 3.52
N GLU A 57 1.99 4.47 3.14
CA GLU A 57 1.03 5.47 2.69
C GLU A 57 0.41 5.03 1.36
N ILE A 58 -0.90 5.17 1.22
CA ILE A 58 -1.62 4.77 0.00
C ILE A 58 -1.75 5.98 -0.91
N ASN A 59 -1.22 5.87 -2.15
CA ASN A 59 -1.35 6.97 -3.10
C ASN A 59 -2.73 6.96 -3.79
N GLN A 60 -3.01 8.00 -4.55
CA GLN A 60 -4.31 8.19 -5.17
C GLN A 60 -4.65 7.09 -6.16
N ILE A 61 -3.69 6.63 -6.95
CA ILE A 61 -3.90 5.57 -7.93
C ILE A 61 -4.27 4.27 -7.21
N ALA A 62 -3.56 3.93 -6.15
CA ALA A 62 -3.85 2.75 -5.35
C ALA A 62 -5.22 2.84 -4.69
N HIS A 63 -5.61 4.01 -4.19
CA HIS A 63 -6.96 4.22 -3.65
C HIS A 63 -8.03 3.93 -4.69
N ARG A 64 -7.84 4.40 -5.94
CA ARG A 64 -8.78 4.12 -7.03
C ARG A 64 -8.90 2.64 -7.30
N GLN A 65 -7.80 1.93 -7.28
CA GLN A 65 -7.77 0.49 -7.55
C GLN A 65 -8.41 -0.30 -6.42
N ILE A 66 -8.19 0.09 -5.17
CA ILE A 66 -8.86 -0.52 -4.02
C ILE A 66 -10.37 -0.33 -4.14
N GLY A 67 -10.81 0.89 -4.41
CA GLY A 67 -12.22 1.20 -4.57
C GLY A 67 -12.87 0.40 -5.70
N THR A 68 -12.20 0.29 -6.83
CA THR A 68 -12.69 -0.50 -7.97
C THR A 68 -12.79 -1.98 -7.61
N HIS A 69 -11.77 -2.51 -6.95
CA HIS A 69 -11.78 -3.91 -6.52
C HIS A 69 -12.96 -4.20 -5.58
N LEU A 70 -13.21 -3.31 -4.64
CA LEU A 70 -14.27 -3.49 -3.64
C LEU A 70 -15.64 -3.04 -4.15
N LYS A 71 -15.70 -2.53 -5.37
CA LYS A 71 -16.94 -2.04 -6.00
C LYS A 71 -17.58 -0.90 -5.22
N ILE A 72 -16.75 -0.08 -4.58
CA ILE A 72 -17.18 1.13 -3.92
C ILE A 72 -17.19 2.26 -4.96
N PRO A 73 -18.32 2.91 -5.22
CA PRO A 73 -18.35 4.02 -6.18
C PRO A 73 -17.35 5.11 -5.79
N ALA A 74 -16.65 5.64 -6.79
CA ALA A 74 -15.56 6.59 -6.55
C ALA A 74 -16.00 7.80 -5.73
N ALA A 75 -17.21 8.31 -5.98
CA ALA A 75 -17.72 9.46 -5.24
C ALA A 75 -17.88 9.16 -3.75
N TYR A 76 -18.38 7.97 -3.40
CA TYR A 76 -18.52 7.55 -2.00
C TYR A 76 -17.17 7.29 -1.36
N TYR A 77 -16.28 6.66 -2.11
CA TYR A 77 -14.92 6.40 -1.63
C TYR A 77 -14.23 7.72 -1.26
N ASP A 78 -14.26 8.68 -2.19
CA ASP A 78 -13.60 9.96 -2.00
C ASP A 78 -14.23 10.76 -0.85
N ARG A 79 -15.55 10.70 -0.73
CA ARG A 79 -16.26 11.37 0.36
C ARG A 79 -15.86 10.80 1.71
N MET A 80 -15.81 9.48 1.84
CA MET A 80 -15.38 8.85 3.08
C MET A 80 -13.92 9.17 3.39
N LEU A 81 -13.05 9.11 2.37
CA LEU A 81 -11.63 9.42 2.58
C LEU A 81 -11.44 10.86 3.06
N SER A 82 -12.19 11.81 2.49
CA SER A 82 -12.10 13.21 2.85
C SER A 82 -12.72 13.52 4.22
N ASP A 83 -13.93 13.02 4.46
CA ASP A 83 -14.75 13.46 5.58
C ASP A 83 -14.74 12.47 6.75
N TYR A 84 -14.65 11.16 6.46
CA TYR A 84 -14.78 10.10 7.45
C TYR A 84 -13.78 8.98 7.17
N PRO A 85 -12.47 9.22 7.28
CA PRO A 85 -11.47 8.22 6.94
C PRO A 85 -11.60 6.93 7.77
N GLU A 86 -12.07 7.01 9.01
CA GLU A 86 -12.32 5.82 9.83
C GLU A 86 -13.39 4.94 9.23
N LEU A 87 -14.43 5.55 8.66
CA LEU A 87 -15.52 4.80 8.01
C LEU A 87 -15.00 4.09 6.77
N LEU A 88 -14.17 4.75 5.97
CA LEU A 88 -13.56 4.12 4.82
C LEU A 88 -12.68 2.94 5.24
N ALA A 89 -11.87 3.11 6.28
CA ALA A 89 -11.03 2.05 6.79
C ALA A 89 -11.85 0.85 7.24
N GLU A 90 -12.94 1.06 7.96
CA GLU A 90 -13.85 -0.02 8.37
C GLU A 90 -14.42 -0.77 7.17
N ASN A 91 -14.86 -0.04 6.15
CA ASN A 91 -15.40 -0.64 4.93
C ASN A 91 -14.35 -1.49 4.21
N VAL A 92 -13.18 -0.92 3.98
CA VAL A 92 -12.11 -1.62 3.27
C VAL A 92 -11.68 -2.87 4.04
N ASN A 93 -11.43 -2.73 5.34
CA ASN A 93 -10.98 -3.84 6.18
C ASN A 93 -12.03 -4.95 6.23
N SER A 94 -13.30 -4.58 6.35
CA SER A 94 -14.39 -5.54 6.39
C SER A 94 -14.44 -6.36 5.09
N TRP A 95 -14.37 -5.71 3.94
CA TRP A 95 -14.40 -6.41 2.65
C TRP A 95 -13.15 -7.25 2.43
N PHE A 96 -11.99 -6.76 2.84
CA PHE A 96 -10.75 -7.52 2.73
C PHE A 96 -10.84 -8.85 3.50
N GLN A 97 -11.53 -8.87 4.63
CA GLN A 97 -11.70 -10.07 5.44
C GLN A 97 -12.83 -10.96 4.95
N ARG A 98 -13.92 -10.38 4.49
CA ARG A 98 -15.13 -11.12 4.10
C ARG A 98 -15.03 -11.72 2.71
N GLU A 99 -14.33 -11.05 1.80
CA GLU A 99 -14.15 -11.50 0.42
C GLU A 99 -12.66 -11.52 0.09
N PRO A 100 -11.91 -12.45 0.71
CA PRO A 100 -10.46 -12.49 0.52
C PRO A 100 -10.08 -12.84 -0.92
N THR A 101 -9.11 -12.12 -1.44
CA THR A 101 -8.51 -12.40 -2.74
C THR A 101 -7.03 -12.14 -2.65
N GLN A 102 -6.28 -12.73 -3.57
CA GLN A 102 -4.86 -12.44 -3.69
C GLN A 102 -4.67 -11.22 -4.56
N ARG A 103 -3.88 -10.26 -4.06
CA ARG A 103 -3.62 -9.00 -4.76
C ARG A 103 -2.15 -8.66 -4.72
N MET A 104 -1.70 -7.99 -5.77
CA MET A 104 -0.35 -7.46 -5.81
C MET A 104 -0.36 -6.03 -5.29
N VAL A 105 0.47 -5.80 -4.27
CA VAL A 105 0.69 -4.46 -3.71
C VAL A 105 2.05 -4.01 -4.21
N ARG A 106 2.06 -3.01 -5.07
CA ARG A 106 3.30 -2.44 -5.61
C ARG A 106 3.67 -1.22 -4.81
N THR A 107 4.88 -1.21 -4.28
CA THR A 107 5.35 -0.12 -3.43
C THR A 107 6.58 0.54 -3.99
N LEU A 108 6.76 1.80 -3.65
CA LEU A 108 7.98 2.56 -3.94
C LEU A 108 8.20 3.52 -2.79
N ASP A 109 9.35 3.35 -2.11
CA ASP A 109 9.81 4.27 -1.06
C ASP A 109 8.72 4.53 0.00
N GLY A 110 8.17 3.45 0.54
CA GLY A 110 7.19 3.55 1.64
C GLY A 110 5.78 3.94 1.23
N THR A 111 5.49 3.95 -0.07
CA THR A 111 4.17 4.31 -0.59
C THR A 111 3.62 3.19 -1.45
N VAL A 112 2.33 2.87 -1.26
CA VAL A 112 1.63 1.94 -2.14
C VAL A 112 1.29 2.69 -3.44
N ARG A 113 1.91 2.26 -4.52
CA ARG A 113 1.75 2.88 -5.85
C ARG A 113 0.65 2.23 -6.65
N ALA A 114 0.40 0.95 -6.44
CA ALA A 114 -0.63 0.22 -7.17
C ALA A 114 -1.15 -0.93 -6.32
N PHE A 115 -2.42 -1.24 -6.53
CA PHE A 115 -3.13 -2.36 -5.92
C PHE A 115 -3.80 -3.12 -7.06
N LEU A 116 -3.23 -4.25 -7.46
CA LEU A 116 -3.60 -4.93 -8.69
C LEU A 116 -4.24 -6.30 -8.47
#